data_269956e54b0b80d2ca7ffdcd6be1d995
#
_entry.id   269956e54b0b80d2ca7ffdcd6be1d995
#
_cell.length_a   1.000
_cell.length_b   1.000
_cell.length_c   1.000
_cell.angle_alpha   90.00
_cell.angle_beta   90.00
_cell.angle_gamma   90.00
#
_symmetry.space_group_name_H-M   'P 1'
#
loop_
_entity.id
_entity.type
_entity.pdbx_description
1 polymer ?
#
loop_
_entity_poly.entity_id
_entity_poly.type
_entity_poly.pdbx_seq_one_letter_code
_entity_poly.pdbx_strand_id
1 'polypeptide(L)'
;MAEYASHHASVAVNAPVHQVYTLFTHFNDFPKFMSFVKEVTYHDDQRSHWVADVVGRQEWDAVNENWIPDQQIGWRSTSGVENFGKVTFQPINSDQTKVDVYINYNPPAGVLGDIGENLGVGSRFEKALQNDLEHFGRMVDEAPAGALDPNSSNYLFHGDSAAAKGTTTGRQNETMYDDASASQSTGATTNRPVLDRDITGTTNQNLASNETDIPTIGGQAGPANSVKDDRELRGY
;
A
#
# COMPACT_ATOMS: atom_id res chain seq x y z
N MET A 1 10.72 -21.60 -25.14
CA MET A 1 9.87 -20.96 -24.12
C MET A 1 10.79 -20.57 -22.98
N ALA A 2 10.68 -19.36 -22.45
CA ALA A 2 11.46 -18.98 -21.28
C ALA A 2 11.05 -19.87 -20.10
N GLU A 3 12.02 -20.46 -19.41
CA GLU A 3 11.81 -21.28 -18.23
C GLU A 3 11.99 -20.40 -17.00
N TYR A 4 10.89 -20.14 -16.27
CA TYR A 4 10.92 -19.31 -15.07
C TYR A 4 11.18 -20.19 -13.86
N ALA A 5 12.10 -19.73 -12.99
CA ALA A 5 12.19 -20.21 -11.63
C ALA A 5 11.11 -19.53 -10.80
N SER A 6 10.32 -20.32 -10.06
CA SER A 6 9.20 -19.84 -9.24
C SER A 6 9.50 -20.06 -7.77
N HIS A 7 9.31 -19.03 -6.96
CA HIS A 7 9.57 -19.05 -5.51
C HIS A 7 8.38 -18.50 -4.75
N HIS A 8 8.15 -19.06 -3.58
CA HIS A 8 7.11 -18.63 -2.64
C HIS A 8 7.66 -18.63 -1.23
N ALA A 9 7.38 -17.58 -0.49
CA ALA A 9 7.65 -17.50 0.94
C ALA A 9 6.48 -16.83 1.65
N SER A 10 6.29 -17.13 2.93
CA SER A 10 5.22 -16.54 3.71
C SER A 10 5.60 -16.31 5.16
N VAL A 11 4.98 -15.31 5.78
CA VAL A 11 5.15 -14.99 7.21
C VAL A 11 3.84 -14.47 7.79
N ALA A 12 3.59 -14.77 9.06
CA ALA A 12 2.59 -14.08 9.86
C ALA A 12 3.28 -12.93 10.61
N VAL A 13 2.71 -11.74 10.53
CA VAL A 13 3.24 -10.50 11.11
C VAL A 13 2.22 -9.97 12.12
N ASN A 14 2.65 -9.64 13.34
CA ASN A 14 1.77 -9.14 14.40
C ASN A 14 1.54 -7.63 14.26
N ALA A 15 0.88 -7.26 13.18
CA ALA A 15 0.43 -5.90 12.92
C ALA A 15 -0.84 -5.91 12.04
N PRO A 16 -1.68 -4.85 12.12
CA PRO A 16 -2.82 -4.65 11.25
C PRO A 16 -2.42 -4.65 9.77
N VAL A 17 -3.32 -5.15 8.92
CA VAL A 17 -3.04 -5.32 7.48
C VAL A 17 -2.60 -4.02 6.80
N HIS A 18 -3.20 -2.89 7.16
CA HIS A 18 -2.86 -1.59 6.59
C HIS A 18 -1.43 -1.17 6.90
N GLN A 19 -0.96 -1.36 8.15
CA GLN A 19 0.42 -1.06 8.53
C GLN A 19 1.42 -1.95 7.80
N VAL A 20 1.14 -3.26 7.70
CA VAL A 20 2.00 -4.19 6.96
C VAL A 20 2.03 -3.83 5.47
N TYR A 21 0.89 -3.54 4.88
CA TYR A 21 0.78 -3.10 3.49
C TYR A 21 1.58 -1.80 3.25
N THR A 22 1.43 -0.80 4.12
CA THR A 22 2.15 0.47 4.03
C THR A 22 3.67 0.26 4.04
N LEU A 23 4.20 -0.58 4.94
CA LEU A 23 5.62 -0.92 4.96
C LEU A 23 6.09 -1.57 3.65
N PHE A 24 5.28 -2.45 3.07
CA PHE A 24 5.59 -3.10 1.79
C PHE A 24 5.43 -2.21 0.57
N THR A 25 4.75 -1.07 0.65
CA THR A 25 4.71 -0.09 -0.46
C THR A 25 6.03 0.70 -0.58
N HIS A 26 6.83 0.73 0.49
CA HIS A 26 8.10 1.45 0.53
C HIS A 26 9.27 0.57 0.04
N PHE A 27 9.25 0.21 -1.27
CA PHE A 27 10.30 -0.64 -1.85
C PHE A 27 11.71 -0.09 -1.67
N ASN A 28 11.87 1.23 -1.64
CA ASN A 28 13.16 1.88 -1.38
C ASN A 28 13.65 1.71 0.08
N ASP A 29 12.83 1.17 0.97
CA ASP A 29 13.25 0.72 2.29
C ASP A 29 13.60 -0.79 2.36
N PHE A 30 13.33 -1.56 1.31
CA PHE A 30 13.60 -3.01 1.25
C PHE A 30 15.06 -3.40 1.52
N PRO A 31 16.08 -2.63 1.08
CA PRO A 31 17.47 -2.95 1.43
C PRO A 31 17.75 -3.06 2.94
N LYS A 32 16.83 -2.59 3.78
CA LYS A 32 17.00 -2.61 5.24
C LYS A 32 16.61 -3.95 5.87
N PHE A 33 15.78 -4.74 5.20
CA PHE A 33 15.34 -6.05 5.71
C PHE A 33 15.45 -7.19 4.70
N MET A 34 15.55 -6.90 3.40
CA MET A 34 15.77 -7.90 2.35
C MET A 34 17.26 -7.99 2.00
N SER A 35 17.92 -9.04 2.44
CA SER A 35 19.37 -9.20 2.37
C SER A 35 19.93 -9.18 0.94
N PHE A 36 19.15 -9.66 -0.02
CA PHE A 36 19.55 -9.69 -1.44
C PHE A 36 19.25 -8.40 -2.19
N VAL A 37 18.33 -7.53 -1.71
CA VAL A 37 18.03 -6.22 -2.33
C VAL A 37 19.09 -5.22 -1.89
N LYS A 38 19.75 -4.56 -2.82
CA LYS A 38 20.83 -3.59 -2.53
C LYS A 38 20.37 -2.15 -2.69
N GLU A 39 19.52 -1.90 -3.66
CA GLU A 39 19.01 -0.57 -3.94
C GLU A 39 17.66 -0.66 -4.65
N VAL A 40 16.77 0.25 -4.30
CA VAL A 40 15.55 0.50 -5.05
C VAL A 40 15.35 2.01 -5.16
N THR A 41 15.21 2.50 -6.39
CA THR A 41 14.90 3.90 -6.69
C THR A 41 13.62 3.98 -7.50
N TYR A 42 12.79 4.97 -7.24
CA TYR A 42 11.58 5.22 -8.01
C TYR A 42 11.84 6.24 -9.12
N HIS A 43 11.35 5.96 -10.32
CA HIS A 43 11.28 6.92 -11.41
C HIS A 43 10.00 7.77 -11.30
N ASP A 44 8.91 7.14 -10.86
CA ASP A 44 7.60 7.74 -10.61
C ASP A 44 6.74 6.80 -9.74
N ASP A 45 5.44 7.10 -9.57
CA ASP A 45 4.51 6.32 -8.78
C ASP A 45 4.29 4.87 -9.27
N GLN A 46 4.67 4.57 -10.50
CA GLN A 46 4.42 3.29 -11.16
C GLN A 46 5.71 2.52 -11.46
N ARG A 47 6.84 3.20 -11.61
CA ARG A 47 8.08 2.62 -12.12
C ARG A 47 9.22 2.76 -11.14
N SER A 48 9.97 1.68 -11.00
CA SER A 48 11.13 1.61 -10.11
C SER A 48 12.30 0.89 -10.76
N HIS A 49 13.51 1.26 -10.33
CA HIS A 49 14.76 0.59 -10.68
C HIS A 49 15.26 -0.20 -9.48
N TRP A 50 15.70 -1.42 -9.72
CA TRP A 50 16.12 -2.37 -8.71
C TRP A 50 17.53 -2.87 -8.95
N VAL A 51 18.27 -3.00 -7.87
CA VAL A 51 19.58 -3.66 -7.82
C VAL A 51 19.53 -4.73 -6.75
N ALA A 52 19.83 -5.97 -7.12
CA ALA A 52 19.85 -7.10 -6.19
C ALA A 52 21.07 -8.00 -6.44
N ASP A 53 21.47 -8.75 -5.41
CA ASP A 53 22.51 -9.75 -5.46
C ASP A 53 21.90 -11.13 -5.19
N VAL A 54 21.40 -11.76 -6.24
CA VAL A 54 20.75 -13.08 -6.18
C VAL A 54 21.70 -14.17 -6.67
N VAL A 55 22.27 -13.98 -7.87
CA VAL A 55 23.31 -14.80 -8.48
C VAL A 55 24.28 -13.83 -9.12
N GLY A 56 25.06 -13.11 -8.27
CA GLY A 56 25.78 -11.92 -8.66
C GLY A 56 24.84 -10.72 -8.79
N ARG A 57 25.42 -9.54 -9.04
CA ARG A 57 24.68 -8.29 -9.18
C ARG A 57 23.74 -8.33 -10.39
N GLN A 58 22.48 -8.12 -10.15
CA GLN A 58 21.42 -8.06 -11.14
C GLN A 58 20.70 -6.71 -11.05
N GLU A 59 20.29 -6.20 -12.19
CA GLU A 59 19.56 -4.92 -12.28
C GLU A 59 18.36 -5.06 -13.22
N TRP A 60 17.26 -4.40 -12.87
CA TRP A 60 16.06 -4.35 -13.72
C TRP A 60 15.23 -3.12 -13.42
N ASP A 61 14.44 -2.70 -14.38
CA ASP A 61 13.34 -1.76 -14.18
C ASP A 61 12.03 -2.51 -14.07
N ALA A 62 11.14 -2.07 -13.21
CA ALA A 62 9.85 -2.67 -12.99
C ALA A 62 8.72 -1.65 -13.06
N VAL A 63 7.54 -2.13 -13.45
CA VAL A 63 6.28 -1.41 -13.38
C VAL A 63 5.36 -2.11 -12.39
N ASN A 64 4.65 -1.32 -11.59
CA ASN A 64 3.66 -1.82 -10.66
C ASN A 64 2.40 -2.29 -11.40
N GLU A 65 1.90 -3.47 -11.03
CA GLU A 65 0.70 -4.07 -11.62
C GLU A 65 -0.23 -4.56 -10.52
N ASN A 66 -1.55 -4.45 -10.75
CA ASN A 66 -2.57 -5.02 -9.87
C ASN A 66 -2.39 -4.67 -8.38
N TRP A 67 -2.11 -3.41 -8.10
CA TRP A 67 -2.09 -2.92 -6.73
C TRP A 67 -3.51 -2.71 -6.23
N ILE A 68 -3.83 -3.40 -5.14
CA ILE A 68 -5.11 -3.33 -4.45
C ILE A 68 -4.79 -3.01 -2.98
N PRO A 69 -5.17 -1.82 -2.47
CA PRO A 69 -4.88 -1.43 -1.09
C PRO A 69 -5.22 -2.53 -0.08
N ASP A 70 -4.33 -2.76 0.86
CA ASP A 70 -4.43 -3.76 1.94
C ASP A 70 -4.59 -5.22 1.49
N GLN A 71 -4.49 -5.50 0.19
CA GLN A 71 -4.68 -6.84 -0.35
C GLN A 71 -3.52 -7.34 -1.19
N GLN A 72 -3.01 -6.50 -2.12
CA GLN A 72 -2.01 -6.97 -3.06
C GLN A 72 -1.13 -5.86 -3.61
N ILE A 73 0.14 -6.19 -3.80
CA ILE A 73 1.12 -5.43 -4.58
C ILE A 73 1.68 -6.36 -5.64
N GLY A 74 1.55 -6.02 -6.91
CA GLY A 74 2.11 -6.78 -8.02
C GLY A 74 3.08 -5.97 -8.84
N TRP A 75 4.00 -6.64 -9.53
CA TRP A 75 4.98 -6.02 -10.42
C TRP A 75 5.38 -6.91 -11.59
N ARG A 76 5.93 -6.29 -12.61
CA ARG A 76 6.60 -6.94 -13.74
C ARG A 76 7.80 -6.10 -14.18
N SER A 77 8.92 -6.77 -14.48
CA SER A 77 10.07 -6.09 -15.08
C SER A 77 9.76 -5.60 -16.49
N THR A 78 10.34 -4.47 -16.87
CA THR A 78 10.25 -3.87 -18.21
C THR A 78 11.59 -3.84 -18.91
N SER A 79 12.69 -3.98 -18.17
CA SER A 79 14.05 -4.11 -18.69
C SER A 79 14.94 -4.90 -17.71
N GLY A 80 16.12 -5.32 -18.14
CA GLY A 80 17.05 -6.08 -17.30
C GLY A 80 16.63 -7.52 -17.09
N VAL A 81 16.79 -8.05 -15.87
CA VAL A 81 16.35 -9.41 -15.52
C VAL A 81 14.84 -9.53 -15.60
N GLU A 82 14.38 -10.45 -16.45
CA GLU A 82 12.97 -10.71 -16.59
C GLU A 82 12.42 -11.35 -15.32
N ASN A 83 11.51 -10.64 -14.63
CA ASN A 83 10.87 -11.13 -13.42
C ASN A 83 9.47 -10.50 -13.28
N PHE A 84 8.61 -11.21 -12.57
CA PHE A 84 7.30 -10.74 -12.16
C PHE A 84 6.89 -11.41 -10.86
N GLY A 85 6.01 -10.77 -10.12
CA GLY A 85 5.57 -11.31 -8.85
C GLY A 85 4.45 -10.53 -8.22
N LYS A 86 4.11 -10.97 -7.03
CA LYS A 86 3.13 -10.29 -6.18
C LYS A 86 3.40 -10.56 -4.71
N VAL A 87 3.00 -9.63 -3.88
CA VAL A 87 2.79 -9.80 -2.44
C VAL A 87 1.30 -9.75 -2.19
N THR A 88 0.76 -10.68 -1.39
CA THR A 88 -0.62 -10.65 -0.93
C THR A 88 -0.67 -10.52 0.58
N PHE A 89 -1.64 -9.76 1.07
CA PHE A 89 -1.86 -9.47 2.48
C PHE A 89 -3.22 -10.00 2.89
N GLN A 90 -3.25 -10.88 3.88
CA GLN A 90 -4.48 -11.48 4.38
C GLN A 90 -4.59 -11.22 5.89
N PRO A 91 -5.58 -10.44 6.36
CA PRO A 91 -5.79 -10.27 7.78
C PRO A 91 -6.16 -11.61 8.40
N ILE A 92 -5.42 -12.03 9.43
CA ILE A 92 -5.75 -13.20 10.26
C ILE A 92 -6.74 -12.77 11.34
N ASN A 93 -6.50 -11.58 11.92
CA ASN A 93 -7.37 -10.88 12.85
C ASN A 93 -7.05 -9.36 12.79
N SER A 94 -7.55 -8.56 13.73
CA SER A 94 -7.32 -7.11 13.78
C SER A 94 -5.84 -6.70 13.89
N ASP A 95 -5.02 -7.55 14.51
CA ASP A 95 -3.65 -7.23 14.91
C ASP A 95 -2.62 -8.20 14.30
N GLN A 96 -3.04 -9.00 13.33
CA GLN A 96 -2.16 -9.97 12.70
C GLN A 96 -2.49 -10.15 11.22
N THR A 97 -1.46 -10.15 10.40
CA THR A 97 -1.53 -10.24 8.94
C THR A 97 -0.63 -11.36 8.42
N LYS A 98 -1.16 -12.18 7.52
CA LYS A 98 -0.35 -13.11 6.72
C LYS A 98 0.12 -12.41 5.47
N VAL A 99 1.43 -12.47 5.22
CA VAL A 99 2.09 -11.99 3.99
C VAL A 99 2.56 -13.19 3.19
N ASP A 100 2.16 -13.27 1.93
CA ASP A 100 2.63 -14.26 0.96
C ASP A 100 3.33 -13.54 -0.19
N VAL A 101 4.56 -13.93 -0.48
CA VAL A 101 5.40 -13.37 -1.57
C VAL A 101 5.60 -14.43 -2.63
N TYR A 102 5.23 -14.10 -3.88
CA TYR A 102 5.43 -14.95 -5.07
C TYR A 102 6.33 -14.23 -6.05
N ILE A 103 7.45 -14.85 -6.41
CA ILE A 103 8.43 -14.29 -7.36
C ILE A 103 8.70 -15.32 -8.44
N ASN A 104 8.62 -14.88 -9.69
CA ASN A 104 9.04 -15.63 -10.85
C ASN A 104 10.13 -14.84 -11.57
N TYR A 105 11.24 -15.47 -11.91
CA TYR A 105 12.28 -14.82 -12.67
C TYR A 105 12.89 -15.77 -13.70
N ASN A 106 13.39 -15.19 -14.79
CA ASN A 106 14.14 -15.92 -15.80
C ASN A 106 15.64 -15.80 -15.46
N PRO A 107 16.27 -16.88 -14.99
CA PRO A 107 17.68 -16.83 -14.62
C PRO A 107 18.54 -16.47 -15.83
N PRO A 108 19.62 -15.68 -15.63
CA PRO A 108 20.55 -15.35 -16.71
C PRO A 108 21.11 -16.60 -17.38
N ALA A 109 21.33 -16.52 -18.71
CA ALA A 109 21.86 -17.63 -19.48
C ALA A 109 23.20 -18.13 -18.90
N GLY A 110 23.30 -19.43 -18.65
CA GLY A 110 24.45 -20.07 -17.98
C GLY A 110 24.19 -20.48 -16.54
N VAL A 111 23.10 -20.01 -15.91
CA VAL A 111 22.70 -20.42 -14.55
C VAL A 111 21.68 -21.56 -14.59
N LEU A 112 20.91 -21.69 -15.68
CA LEU A 112 19.94 -22.78 -15.93
C LEU A 112 20.55 -24.04 -16.57
N GLY A 113 21.79 -23.99 -17.09
CA GLY A 113 22.45 -25.16 -17.65
C GLY A 113 23.25 -25.89 -16.57
N ASP A 114 23.22 -27.22 -16.52
CA ASP A 114 23.98 -28.20 -15.71
C ASP A 114 24.47 -27.81 -14.28
N ILE A 115 24.49 -26.50 -13.97
CA ILE A 115 25.01 -25.94 -12.73
C ILE A 115 23.87 -25.45 -11.82
N GLY A 116 22.75 -24.96 -12.38
CA GLY A 116 21.70 -24.28 -11.59
C GLY A 116 20.86 -25.23 -10.73
N GLU A 117 20.39 -26.35 -11.30
CA GLU A 117 19.62 -27.33 -10.54
C GLU A 117 20.49 -28.12 -9.54
N ASN A 118 21.72 -28.44 -9.93
CA ASN A 118 22.65 -29.23 -9.09
C ASN A 118 23.32 -28.41 -7.97
N LEU A 119 23.38 -27.07 -8.06
CA LEU A 119 23.98 -26.21 -7.03
C LEU A 119 22.98 -25.63 -6.04
N GLY A 120 21.67 -25.93 -6.20
CA GLY A 120 20.64 -25.48 -5.27
C GLY A 120 20.50 -23.94 -5.23
N VAL A 121 20.77 -23.23 -6.33
CA VAL A 121 20.64 -21.76 -6.42
C VAL A 121 19.21 -21.34 -6.12
N GLY A 122 18.21 -22.01 -6.70
CA GLY A 122 16.80 -21.76 -6.42
C GLY A 122 16.47 -21.96 -4.94
N SER A 123 16.97 -23.04 -4.33
CA SER A 123 16.75 -23.31 -2.91
C SER A 123 17.47 -22.32 -1.99
N ARG A 124 18.58 -21.72 -2.41
CA ARG A 124 19.27 -20.66 -1.66
C ARG A 124 18.50 -19.36 -1.71
N PHE A 125 17.96 -19.01 -2.87
CA PHE A 125 17.14 -17.81 -3.02
C PHE A 125 15.84 -17.93 -2.22
N GLU A 126 15.15 -19.06 -2.30
CA GLU A 126 13.93 -19.32 -1.53
C GLU A 126 14.18 -19.27 -0.01
N LYS A 127 15.29 -19.85 0.45
CA LYS A 127 15.72 -19.72 1.84
C LYS A 127 16.02 -18.29 2.25
N ALA A 128 16.71 -17.52 1.40
CA ALA A 128 17.01 -16.12 1.68
C ALA A 128 15.72 -15.31 1.77
N LEU A 129 14.80 -15.49 0.81
CA LEU A 129 13.50 -14.83 0.83
C LEU A 129 12.69 -15.16 2.08
N GLN A 130 12.63 -16.45 2.48
CA GLN A 130 11.94 -16.88 3.69
C GLN A 130 12.57 -16.28 4.95
N ASN A 131 13.90 -16.32 5.07
CA ASN A 131 14.62 -15.75 6.20
C ASN A 131 14.42 -14.23 6.30
N ASP A 132 14.40 -13.52 5.18
CA ASP A 132 14.19 -12.07 5.13
C ASP A 132 12.76 -11.70 5.54
N LEU A 133 11.76 -12.49 5.13
CA LEU A 133 10.37 -12.30 5.61
C LEU A 133 10.22 -12.59 7.10
N GLU A 134 10.88 -13.64 7.62
CA GLU A 134 10.90 -13.93 9.05
C GLU A 134 11.63 -12.83 9.84
N HIS A 135 12.70 -12.27 9.27
CA HIS A 135 13.38 -11.11 9.85
C HIS A 135 12.48 -9.89 9.88
N PHE A 136 11.77 -9.62 8.78
CA PHE A 136 10.75 -8.55 8.75
C PHE A 136 9.68 -8.76 9.83
N GLY A 137 9.13 -9.97 9.97
CA GLY A 137 8.16 -10.29 11.03
C GLY A 137 8.70 -9.98 12.43
N ARG A 138 9.91 -10.45 12.75
CA ARG A 138 10.55 -10.13 14.05
C ARG A 138 10.79 -8.65 14.25
N MET A 139 11.20 -7.94 13.22
CA MET A 139 11.42 -6.49 13.26
C MET A 139 10.13 -5.74 13.62
N VAL A 140 8.99 -6.17 13.06
CA VAL A 140 7.66 -5.61 13.38
C VAL A 140 7.25 -5.98 14.81
N ASP A 141 7.46 -7.22 15.22
CA ASP A 141 7.10 -7.71 16.55
C ASP A 141 7.87 -7.00 17.68
N GLU A 142 9.12 -6.65 17.42
CA GLU A 142 10.02 -5.97 18.38
C GLU A 142 9.90 -4.44 18.31
N ALA A 143 9.12 -3.91 17.35
CA ALA A 143 8.99 -2.48 17.12
C ALA A 143 8.27 -1.79 18.30
N PRO A 144 8.79 -0.67 18.81
CA PRO A 144 8.09 0.11 19.82
C PRO A 144 6.78 0.71 19.27
N ALA A 145 5.88 1.07 20.16
CA ALA A 145 4.60 1.66 19.78
C ALA A 145 4.80 2.88 18.86
N GLY A 146 4.08 2.91 17.74
CA GLY A 146 4.16 3.95 16.73
C GLY A 146 5.33 3.81 15.75
N ALA A 147 6.19 2.79 15.89
CA ALA A 147 7.33 2.62 15.00
C ALA A 147 6.96 2.08 13.61
N LEU A 148 5.74 1.63 13.40
CA LEU A 148 5.24 1.18 12.10
C LEU A 148 4.64 2.31 11.26
N ASP A 149 4.43 3.49 11.84
CA ASP A 149 3.96 4.68 11.13
C ASP A 149 5.15 5.43 10.50
N PRO A 150 5.24 5.51 9.16
CA PRO A 150 6.32 6.22 8.47
C PRO A 150 6.41 7.73 8.81
N ASN A 151 5.34 8.33 9.32
CA ASN A 151 5.32 9.73 9.76
C ASN A 151 5.81 9.91 11.20
N SER A 152 5.96 8.81 11.94
CA SER A 152 6.42 8.86 13.34
C SER A 152 7.92 9.18 13.42
N SER A 153 8.31 9.99 14.39
CA SER A 153 9.72 10.19 14.75
C SER A 153 10.42 8.92 15.25
N ASN A 154 9.63 7.91 15.64
CA ASN A 154 10.11 6.59 16.07
C ASN A 154 10.01 5.54 14.97
N TYR A 155 9.73 5.96 13.73
CA TYR A 155 9.59 5.02 12.62
C TYR A 155 10.78 4.06 12.53
N LEU A 156 10.49 2.80 12.27
CA LEU A 156 11.42 1.67 12.26
C LEU A 156 12.71 1.92 11.44
N PHE A 157 12.59 2.68 10.35
CA PHE A 157 13.68 3.09 9.47
C PHE A 157 14.05 4.58 9.61
N HIS A 158 13.64 5.23 10.71
CA HIS A 158 13.86 6.66 10.93
C HIS A 158 15.31 7.09 10.66
N GLY A 159 15.47 8.24 10.02
CA GLY A 159 16.77 8.78 9.62
C GLY A 159 17.29 8.23 8.28
N ASP A 160 17.04 6.97 7.99
CA ASP A 160 17.43 6.31 6.75
C ASP A 160 16.26 5.92 5.84
N SER A 161 15.03 6.13 6.31
CA SER A 161 13.82 5.80 5.55
C SER A 161 13.66 6.67 4.31
N ALA A 162 12.90 6.17 3.34
CA ALA A 162 12.50 6.94 2.17
C ALA A 162 11.73 8.20 2.56
N ALA A 163 10.85 8.11 3.57
CA ALA A 163 10.09 9.24 4.10
C ALA A 163 11.02 10.33 4.67
N ALA A 164 12.00 9.96 5.52
CA ALA A 164 12.97 10.91 6.08
C ALA A 164 13.86 11.57 5.02
N LYS A 165 14.17 10.85 3.94
CA LYS A 165 14.98 11.35 2.82
C LYS A 165 14.17 12.14 1.79
N GLY A 166 12.84 12.19 1.91
CA GLY A 166 11.97 12.85 0.93
C GLY A 166 11.97 12.17 -0.45
N THR A 167 12.23 10.87 -0.50
CA THR A 167 12.27 10.06 -1.73
C THR A 167 11.03 9.18 -1.91
N THR A 168 9.97 9.47 -1.17
CA THR A 168 8.67 8.81 -1.31
C THR A 168 7.93 9.28 -2.54
N THR A 169 7.15 8.39 -3.13
CA THR A 169 6.24 8.69 -4.24
C THR A 169 4.90 9.24 -3.73
N GLY A 170 4.06 9.76 -4.64
CA GLY A 170 2.71 10.23 -4.31
C GLY A 170 1.87 9.11 -3.69
N ARG A 171 1.93 7.91 -4.27
CA ARG A 171 1.20 6.72 -3.77
C ARG A 171 1.65 6.31 -2.37
N GLN A 172 2.95 6.33 -2.08
CA GLN A 172 3.47 6.03 -0.73
C GLN A 172 2.97 7.06 0.29
N ASN A 173 2.95 8.33 -0.10
CA ASN A 173 2.42 9.39 0.75
C ASN A 173 0.93 9.21 1.05
N GLU A 174 0.12 8.80 0.06
CA GLU A 174 -1.31 8.51 0.27
C GLU A 174 -1.50 7.42 1.33
N THR A 175 -0.79 6.30 1.24
CA THR A 175 -0.89 5.23 2.25
C THR A 175 -0.47 5.67 3.65
N MET A 176 0.56 6.50 3.76
CA MET A 176 1.00 7.06 5.06
C MET A 176 -0.05 7.97 5.70
N TYR A 177 -0.78 8.76 4.90
CA TYR A 177 -1.84 9.63 5.42
C TYR A 177 -3.06 8.85 5.90
N ASP A 178 -3.42 7.77 5.23
CA ASP A 178 -4.52 6.89 5.62
C ASP A 178 -4.23 6.23 6.98
N ASP A 179 -2.99 5.80 7.24
CA ASP A 179 -2.56 5.23 8.52
C ASP A 179 -2.61 6.24 9.66
N ALA A 180 -2.19 7.48 9.43
CA ALA A 180 -2.28 8.56 10.40
C ALA A 180 -3.74 8.86 10.81
N SER A 181 -4.68 8.75 9.88
CA SER A 181 -6.11 8.93 10.15
C SER A 181 -6.72 7.78 10.97
N ALA A 182 -6.29 6.54 10.71
CA ALA A 182 -6.71 5.36 11.47
C ALA A 182 -6.21 5.40 12.92
N SER A 183 -4.99 5.87 13.14
CA SER A 183 -4.38 5.98 14.47
C SER A 183 -5.05 7.03 15.36
N GLN A 184 -5.66 8.06 14.79
CA GLN A 184 -6.39 9.08 15.55
C GLN A 184 -7.79 8.63 15.99
N SER A 185 -8.40 7.65 15.33
CA SER A 185 -9.75 7.18 15.68
C SER A 185 -9.81 6.27 16.90
N THR A 186 -8.70 5.71 17.36
CA THR A 186 -8.63 4.82 18.53
C THR A 186 -8.28 5.53 19.84
N GLY A 187 -8.03 6.85 19.82
CA GLY A 187 -7.51 7.63 20.94
C GLY A 187 -8.48 8.62 21.60
N ALA A 188 -9.76 8.71 21.22
CA ALA A 188 -10.65 9.74 21.72
C ALA A 188 -11.86 9.20 22.51
N THR A 189 -11.59 8.50 23.62
CA THR A 189 -12.54 8.45 24.72
C THR A 189 -11.97 9.26 25.88
N THR A 190 -11.82 10.56 25.69
CA THR A 190 -11.61 11.45 26.82
C THR A 190 -12.95 11.81 27.43
N ASN A 191 -13.24 11.18 28.56
CA ASN A 191 -14.14 11.73 29.57
C ASN A 191 -13.76 13.19 29.85
N ARG A 192 -14.49 14.12 29.26
CA ARG A 192 -14.51 15.50 29.78
C ARG A 192 -15.38 15.49 31.03
N PRO A 193 -14.85 15.87 32.19
CA PRO A 193 -15.71 16.20 33.32
C PRO A 193 -16.55 17.42 32.96
N VAL A 194 -17.86 17.25 33.04
CA VAL A 194 -18.79 18.38 33.00
C VAL A 194 -18.51 19.21 34.25
N LEU A 195 -17.85 20.34 34.07
CA LEU A 195 -17.82 21.39 35.09
C LEU A 195 -19.16 22.12 35.05
N ASP A 196 -20.01 21.72 35.97
CA ASP A 196 -21.17 22.49 36.41
C ASP A 196 -20.69 23.90 36.82
N ARG A 197 -21.13 24.89 36.12
CA ARG A 197 -20.97 26.27 36.52
C ARG A 197 -22.34 26.92 36.57
N ASP A 198 -22.92 26.87 37.74
CA ASP A 198 -23.94 27.78 38.19
C ASP A 198 -23.45 29.23 37.99
N ILE A 199 -24.18 29.98 37.20
CA ILE A 199 -24.17 31.43 37.30
C ILE A 199 -25.61 31.93 37.18
N THR A 200 -26.08 32.37 38.33
CA THR A 200 -27.25 33.21 38.55
C THR A 200 -27.27 34.48 37.71
N GLY A 201 -28.44 34.71 37.11
CA GLY A 201 -29.10 36.02 37.06
C GLY A 201 -28.64 37.01 35.98
N THR A 202 -29.48 37.29 35.05
CA THR A 202 -30.22 38.57 34.90
C THR A 202 -31.02 38.59 33.61
N THR A 203 -32.29 38.81 33.78
CA THR A 203 -33.31 39.14 32.78
C THR A 203 -32.93 40.31 31.89
N ASN A 204 -33.23 40.17 30.58
CA ASN A 204 -33.93 41.23 29.87
C ASN A 204 -34.69 40.73 28.64
N GLN A 205 -35.95 41.03 28.65
CA GLN A 205 -36.93 40.83 27.59
C GLN A 205 -36.65 41.78 26.41
N ASN A 206 -36.84 41.30 25.21
CA ASN A 206 -37.64 42.07 24.23
C ASN A 206 -38.21 41.19 23.17
N LEU A 207 -39.53 41.24 23.08
CA LEU A 207 -40.36 40.73 22.03
C LEU A 207 -40.12 41.51 20.72
N ALA A 208 -40.17 40.81 19.62
CA ALA A 208 -40.99 41.24 18.48
C ALA A 208 -41.14 40.11 17.47
N SER A 209 -42.37 39.72 17.30
CA SER A 209 -42.99 38.95 16.25
C SER A 209 -42.72 39.56 14.86
N ASN A 210 -42.60 38.74 13.85
CA ASN A 210 -43.44 38.88 12.66
C ASN A 210 -43.43 37.60 11.80
N GLU A 211 -44.59 37.17 11.60
CA GLU A 211 -45.22 36.19 10.75
C GLU A 211 -45.19 36.63 9.27
N THR A 212 -45.54 35.63 8.43
CA THR A 212 -46.03 35.70 7.05
C THR A 212 -44.95 35.97 5.97
N ASP A 213 -44.83 35.24 4.89
CA ASP A 213 -45.84 34.77 3.94
C ASP A 213 -45.27 33.70 3.00
N ILE A 214 -46.07 32.69 2.71
CA ILE A 214 -45.93 31.79 1.55
C ILE A 214 -46.72 32.45 0.39
N PRO A 215 -46.29 32.28 -0.84
CA PRO A 215 -47.27 31.93 -1.87
C PRO A 215 -46.85 30.72 -2.70
N THR A 216 -47.73 29.76 -2.70
CA THR A 216 -47.95 28.72 -3.69
C THR A 216 -48.62 29.32 -4.91
N ILE A 217 -48.17 29.00 -6.12
CA ILE A 217 -48.92 28.89 -7.39
C ILE A 217 -47.93 28.21 -8.34
N GLY A 218 -48.11 27.09 -8.98
CA GLY A 218 -49.27 26.65 -9.71
C GLY A 218 -48.91 26.44 -11.17
N GLY A 219 -48.79 25.16 -11.58
CA GLY A 219 -49.29 24.53 -12.75
C GLY A 219 -48.73 24.94 -14.11
N GLN A 220 -48.21 24.01 -14.87
CA GLN A 220 -48.91 23.38 -15.99
C GLN A 220 -47.97 22.49 -16.83
N ALA A 221 -48.59 21.44 -17.33
CA ALA A 221 -48.02 20.32 -18.07
C ALA A 221 -47.89 20.58 -19.57
N GLY A 222 -46.94 19.89 -20.18
CA GLY A 222 -46.98 19.20 -21.45
C GLY A 222 -46.72 20.02 -22.73
N PRO A 223 -46.53 19.38 -23.88
CA PRO A 223 -46.55 17.95 -24.15
C PRO A 223 -45.33 17.40 -24.93
N ALA A 224 -45.33 16.09 -25.11
CA ALA A 224 -44.48 15.23 -25.93
C ALA A 224 -44.54 15.55 -27.44
N ASN A 225 -43.44 15.23 -28.12
CA ASN A 225 -43.39 14.70 -29.49
C ASN A 225 -42.01 14.06 -29.70
N SER A 226 -41.92 12.80 -29.78
CA SER A 226 -42.13 11.79 -30.83
C SER A 226 -41.13 11.86 -31.98
N VAL A 227 -40.24 10.80 -31.99
CA VAL A 227 -39.96 9.90 -33.12
C VAL A 227 -39.38 10.46 -34.41
N LYS A 228 -38.19 9.91 -34.78
CA LYS A 228 -37.84 9.22 -36.01
C LYS A 228 -36.38 8.83 -35.93
N ASP A 229 -36.03 7.61 -35.84
CA ASP A 229 -35.78 6.48 -36.73
C ASP A 229 -35.43 6.86 -38.17
N ASP A 230 -34.26 6.44 -38.59
CA ASP A 230 -33.81 5.99 -39.91
C ASP A 230 -32.31 5.71 -39.82
N ARG A 231 -31.90 4.48 -39.70
CA ARG A 231 -31.59 3.45 -40.71
C ARG A 231 -30.66 3.89 -41.85
N GLU A 232 -29.58 3.12 -41.86
CA GLU A 232 -28.93 2.47 -43.02
C GLU A 232 -27.77 3.19 -43.73
N LEU A 233 -26.70 2.51 -43.81
CA LEU A 233 -26.03 1.80 -44.91
C LEU A 233 -24.54 2.13 -45.09
N ARG A 234 -23.78 1.01 -44.99
CA ARG A 234 -22.62 0.58 -45.83
C ARG A 234 -21.47 1.56 -46.03
N GLY A 235 -20.27 1.16 -45.80
CA GLY A 235 -19.46 0.07 -46.31
C GLY A 235 -18.20 0.63 -46.95
N TYR A 236 -17.12 0.13 -46.56
CA TYR A 236 -15.89 -0.33 -47.21
C TYR A 236 -14.85 -0.62 -46.14
#